data_b50111d3014592ab07c28f95e9ee0419
#
_entry.id   b50111d3014592ab07c28f95e9ee0419
#
_cell.length_a   1.000
_cell.length_b   1.000
_cell.length_c   1.000
_cell.angle_alpha   90.00
_cell.angle_beta   90.00
_cell.angle_gamma   90.00
#
_symmetry.space_group_name_H-M   'P 1'
#
loop_
_entity.id
_entity.type
_entity.pdbx_description
1 polymer ?
#
loop_
_entity_poly.entity_id
_entity_poly.type
_entity_poly.pdbx_seq_one_letter_code
_entity_poly.pdbx_strand_id
1 'polypeptide(L)'
;VSPWYFFADVPVRRRSEAVIENGYCKVDYPSVEYRGIFINDEEELEHWVWRYMGETTIGVKTYEKIFELLLRLKLNYIWPAMHVNSFNLKQENGALANRMGIVVGTSHCDMLMRSNNREWKPWLAKKGYTDVEYDFSIPGRNREILKEYWRESVEQNRDFEVSYTVGMRGIHDSGFETKSLEGLTGEKPVSYTHLTLPTN
;
A
#
# COMPACT_ATOMS: atom_id res chain seq x y z
N VAL A 1 4.83 26.19 -8.59
CA VAL A 1 3.58 25.59 -9.08
C VAL A 1 2.55 25.72 -7.97
N SER A 2 1.32 26.10 -8.33
CA SER A 2 0.23 26.28 -7.35
C SER A 2 -0.10 24.95 -6.66
N PRO A 3 -0.28 24.91 -5.35
CA PRO A 3 -0.77 23.71 -4.65
C PRO A 3 -2.17 23.31 -5.10
N TRP A 4 -2.93 24.23 -5.71
CA TRP A 4 -4.26 24.01 -6.24
C TRP A 4 -4.29 23.35 -7.62
N TYR A 5 -3.14 23.03 -8.19
CA TYR A 5 -3.03 22.45 -9.53
C TYR A 5 -3.82 21.14 -9.69
N PHE A 6 -3.96 20.36 -8.63
CA PHE A 6 -4.61 19.06 -8.65
C PHE A 6 -6.13 19.10 -8.42
N PHE A 7 -6.66 20.23 -8.05
CA PHE A 7 -8.10 20.39 -7.89
C PHE A 7 -8.73 20.69 -9.26
N ALA A 8 -9.54 19.77 -9.75
CA ALA A 8 -10.11 19.82 -11.09
C ALA A 8 -11.06 21.01 -11.33
N ASP A 9 -11.62 21.54 -10.25
CA ASP A 9 -12.54 22.69 -10.26
C ASP A 9 -11.83 24.04 -10.08
N VAL A 10 -10.53 24.04 -9.82
CA VAL A 10 -9.73 25.26 -9.68
C VAL A 10 -9.01 25.56 -10.99
N PRO A 11 -9.37 26.65 -11.69
CA PRO A 11 -8.70 27.02 -12.94
C PRO A 11 -7.25 27.42 -12.68
N VAL A 12 -6.34 26.83 -13.42
CA VAL A 12 -4.92 27.17 -13.38
C VAL A 12 -4.47 27.75 -14.70
N ARG A 13 -3.74 28.88 -14.63
CA ARG A 13 -3.17 29.50 -15.81
C ARG A 13 -1.96 28.68 -16.28
N ARG A 14 -2.06 28.12 -17.47
CA ARG A 14 -0.92 27.49 -18.13
C ARG A 14 0.04 28.60 -18.61
N ARG A 15 1.33 28.39 -18.36
CA ARG A 15 2.40 29.22 -18.91
C ARG A 15 3.09 28.45 -20.03
N SER A 16 3.41 29.12 -21.10
CA SER A 16 4.19 28.55 -22.21
C SER A 16 5.64 28.33 -21.84
N GLU A 17 6.14 29.09 -20.88
CA GLU A 17 7.55 29.04 -20.45
C GLU A 17 7.63 29.05 -18.94
N ALA A 18 8.58 28.29 -18.40
CA ALA A 18 9.05 28.36 -17.03
C ALA A 18 10.57 28.58 -17.06
N VAL A 19 10.98 29.70 -16.50
CA VAL A 19 12.43 30.08 -16.47
C VAL A 19 12.92 29.91 -15.03
N ILE A 20 14.03 29.23 -14.89
CA ILE A 20 14.82 29.18 -13.66
C ILE A 20 16.10 29.93 -13.94
N GLU A 21 16.46 30.86 -13.06
CA GLU A 21 17.70 31.65 -13.19
C GLU A 21 18.93 30.73 -13.24
N ASN A 22 19.87 31.05 -14.13
CA ASN A 22 21.09 30.29 -14.24
C ASN A 22 21.88 30.40 -12.91
N GLY A 23 22.30 29.26 -12.38
CA GLY A 23 22.97 29.21 -11.05
C GLY A 23 22.05 29.10 -9.84
N TYR A 24 20.73 29.03 -10.04
CA TYR A 24 19.82 28.74 -8.91
C TYR A 24 20.16 27.37 -8.32
N CYS A 25 20.54 27.36 -7.05
CA CYS A 25 20.80 26.16 -6.26
C CYS A 25 20.09 26.29 -4.94
N LYS A 26 19.25 25.33 -4.63
CA LYS A 26 18.61 25.22 -3.33
C LYS A 26 18.84 23.82 -2.79
N VAL A 27 19.40 23.75 -1.61
CA VAL A 27 19.57 22.49 -0.86
C VAL A 27 18.65 22.54 0.34
N ASP A 28 17.90 21.50 0.55
CA ASP A 28 16.92 21.40 1.64
C ASP A 28 17.08 20.02 2.31
N TYR A 29 17.15 20.02 3.63
CA TYR A 29 17.34 18.81 4.44
C TYR A 29 16.13 18.64 5.35
N PRO A 30 15.21 17.73 5.05
CA PRO A 30 14.09 17.46 5.95
C PRO A 30 14.58 16.81 7.25
N SER A 31 13.96 17.20 8.36
CA SER A 31 14.27 16.63 9.67
C SER A 31 13.80 15.18 9.85
N VAL A 32 12.87 14.74 8.99
CA VAL A 32 12.30 13.39 9.01
C VAL A 32 12.52 12.75 7.63
N GLU A 33 13.06 11.56 7.62
CA GLU A 33 13.40 10.85 6.39
C GLU A 33 12.16 10.52 5.55
N TYR A 34 11.17 9.87 6.15
CA TYR A 34 9.93 9.49 5.47
C TYR A 34 8.79 10.43 5.86
N ARG A 35 8.17 11.03 4.86
CA ARG A 35 7.06 11.98 5.00
C ARG A 35 6.02 11.64 3.96
N GLY A 36 4.81 11.31 4.38
CA GLY A 36 3.82 10.79 3.47
C GLY A 36 2.39 11.02 3.86
N ILE A 37 1.53 10.45 3.07
CA ILE A 37 0.08 10.39 3.29
C ILE A 37 -0.42 8.95 3.22
N PHE A 38 -1.59 8.73 3.79
CA PHE A 38 -2.38 7.53 3.62
C PHE A 38 -3.61 7.86 2.77
N ILE A 39 -3.84 7.10 1.71
CA ILE A 39 -5.11 7.13 0.98
C ILE A 39 -6.02 6.13 1.68
N ASN A 40 -6.86 6.67 2.56
CA ASN A 40 -7.89 5.91 3.25
C ASN A 40 -9.19 5.99 2.43
N ASP A 41 -10.32 6.15 2.91
CA ASP A 41 -11.61 6.28 2.23
C ASP A 41 -11.50 6.65 0.74
N GLU A 42 -11.39 5.63 -0.09
CA GLU A 42 -10.97 5.77 -1.49
C GLU A 42 -12.16 5.91 -2.46
N GLU A 43 -13.39 5.81 -1.96
CA GLU A 43 -14.60 5.82 -2.78
C GLU A 43 -14.79 7.15 -3.51
N GLU A 44 -14.58 8.26 -2.82
CA GLU A 44 -14.65 9.59 -3.43
C GLU A 44 -13.53 9.81 -4.45
N LEU A 45 -12.34 9.27 -4.14
CA LEU A 45 -11.22 9.29 -5.07
C LEU A 45 -11.53 8.45 -6.30
N GLU A 46 -12.20 7.29 -6.17
CA GLU A 46 -12.61 6.48 -7.32
C GLU A 46 -13.56 7.23 -8.25
N HIS A 47 -14.53 7.97 -7.70
CA HIS A 47 -15.43 8.81 -8.50
C HIS A 47 -14.65 9.86 -9.30
N TRP A 48 -13.66 10.49 -8.67
CA TRP A 48 -12.77 11.44 -9.34
C TRP A 48 -11.93 10.77 -10.43
N VAL A 49 -11.35 9.60 -10.12
CA VAL A 49 -10.53 8.80 -11.05
C VAL A 49 -11.33 8.41 -12.28
N TRP A 50 -12.51 7.87 -12.09
CA TRP A 50 -13.39 7.49 -13.18
C TRP A 50 -13.75 8.70 -14.07
N ARG A 51 -14.11 9.81 -13.46
CA ARG A 51 -14.57 11.01 -14.17
C ARG A 51 -13.46 11.74 -14.92
N TYR A 52 -12.27 11.85 -14.33
CA TYR A 52 -11.22 12.73 -14.82
C TYR A 52 -9.98 12.01 -15.34
N MET A 53 -9.71 10.80 -14.88
CA MET A 53 -8.54 10.04 -15.30
C MET A 53 -8.85 8.98 -16.35
N GLY A 54 -10.13 8.62 -16.51
CA GLY A 54 -10.58 7.58 -17.43
C GLY A 54 -10.06 6.19 -17.05
N GLU A 55 -9.81 5.97 -15.76
CA GLU A 55 -9.47 4.67 -15.20
C GLU A 55 -10.68 4.10 -14.47
N THR A 56 -10.83 2.78 -14.49
CA THR A 56 -11.92 2.08 -13.80
C THR A 56 -11.65 1.84 -12.32
N THR A 57 -10.40 1.90 -11.93
CA THR A 57 -9.91 1.78 -10.56
C THR A 57 -8.71 2.71 -10.40
N ILE A 58 -8.28 3.00 -9.18
CA ILE A 58 -7.08 3.77 -8.93
C ILE A 58 -5.87 3.04 -9.53
N GLY A 59 -5.34 3.60 -10.59
CA GLY A 59 -4.28 3.01 -11.39
C GLY A 59 -3.09 3.94 -11.59
N VAL A 60 -2.22 3.57 -12.51
CA VAL A 60 -0.93 4.22 -12.73
C VAL A 60 -1.05 5.71 -13.07
N LYS A 61 -2.07 6.12 -13.84
CA LYS A 61 -2.27 7.53 -14.20
C LYS A 61 -2.68 8.37 -12.99
N THR A 62 -3.50 7.80 -12.13
CA THR A 62 -3.92 8.46 -10.89
C THR A 62 -2.74 8.55 -9.92
N TYR A 63 -2.01 7.45 -9.73
CA TYR A 63 -0.83 7.46 -8.86
C TYR A 63 0.25 8.42 -9.36
N GLU A 64 0.41 8.59 -10.68
CA GLU A 64 1.32 9.60 -11.22
C GLU A 64 0.98 11.02 -10.72
N LYS A 65 -0.32 11.36 -10.67
CA LYS A 65 -0.78 12.64 -10.12
C LYS A 65 -0.57 12.76 -8.62
N ILE A 66 -0.85 11.68 -7.90
CA ILE A 66 -0.65 11.62 -6.46
C ILE A 66 0.84 11.76 -6.12
N PHE A 67 1.72 11.04 -6.81
CA PHE A 67 3.17 11.11 -6.58
C PHE A 67 3.73 12.48 -6.95
N GLU A 68 3.26 13.09 -8.04
CA GLU A 68 3.60 14.47 -8.37
C GLU A 68 3.17 15.43 -7.24
N LEU A 69 1.97 15.27 -6.68
CA LEU A 69 1.50 16.05 -5.54
C LEU A 69 2.41 15.86 -4.32
N LEU A 70 2.75 14.62 -3.98
CA LEU A 70 3.66 14.31 -2.87
C LEU A 70 4.98 15.04 -3.03
N LEU A 71 5.63 14.94 -4.18
CA LEU A 71 6.90 15.59 -4.46
C LEU A 71 6.80 17.12 -4.36
N ARG A 72 5.70 17.72 -4.82
CA ARG A 72 5.45 19.16 -4.69
C ARG A 72 5.30 19.60 -3.25
N LEU A 73 4.77 18.73 -2.39
CA LEU A 73 4.64 18.95 -0.94
C LEU A 73 5.91 18.52 -0.16
N LYS A 74 6.97 18.14 -0.86
CA LYS A 74 8.23 17.58 -0.28
C LYS A 74 8.01 16.30 0.52
N LEU A 75 7.04 15.50 0.11
CA LEU A 75 6.78 14.17 0.63
C LEU A 75 7.44 13.12 -0.26
N ASN A 76 7.74 11.96 0.30
CA ASN A 76 8.41 10.86 -0.39
C ASN A 76 7.87 9.49 -0.02
N TYR A 77 6.71 9.44 0.64
CA TYR A 77 6.18 8.20 1.19
C TYR A 77 4.66 8.13 1.04
N ILE A 78 4.14 6.94 0.81
CA ILE A 78 2.70 6.73 0.69
C ILE A 78 2.25 5.40 1.27
N TRP A 79 1.08 5.40 1.91
CA TRP A 79 0.22 4.24 2.04
C TRP A 79 -0.88 4.35 0.99
N PRO A 80 -0.86 3.50 -0.03
CA PRO A 80 -1.83 3.57 -1.12
C PRO A 80 -3.23 3.09 -0.69
N ALA A 81 -4.19 3.32 -1.57
CA ALA A 81 -5.56 2.83 -1.44
C ALA A 81 -5.59 1.30 -1.31
N MET A 82 -6.40 0.79 -0.38
CA MET A 82 -6.39 -0.62 -0.01
C MET A 82 -7.78 -1.24 0.25
N HIS A 83 -8.83 -0.41 0.36
CA HIS A 83 -10.16 -0.91 0.71
C HIS A 83 -10.85 -1.57 -0.49
N VAL A 84 -11.07 -0.82 -1.56
CA VAL A 84 -11.66 -1.31 -2.81
C VAL A 84 -10.63 -1.47 -3.94
N ASN A 85 -9.40 -1.06 -3.69
CA ASN A 85 -8.27 -1.18 -4.61
C ASN A 85 -7.16 -2.07 -4.02
N SER A 86 -6.24 -2.49 -4.87
CA SER A 86 -4.96 -3.07 -4.46
C SER A 86 -3.85 -2.50 -5.32
N PHE A 87 -2.97 -1.76 -4.69
CA PHE A 87 -1.80 -1.16 -5.33
C PHE A 87 -0.88 -2.22 -5.95
N ASN A 88 -0.65 -3.28 -5.21
CA ASN A 88 0.36 -4.28 -5.51
C ASN A 88 -0.06 -5.28 -6.61
N LEU A 89 -1.34 -5.33 -6.97
CA LEU A 89 -1.82 -6.13 -8.11
C LEU A 89 -1.29 -5.64 -9.46
N LYS A 90 -0.93 -4.36 -9.55
CA LYS A 90 -0.42 -3.72 -10.77
C LYS A 90 1.04 -3.34 -10.57
N GLN A 91 1.96 -4.14 -11.11
CA GLN A 91 3.41 -3.88 -11.00
C GLN A 91 3.82 -2.50 -11.50
N GLU A 92 3.10 -1.97 -12.50
CA GLU A 92 3.36 -0.62 -13.02
C GLU A 92 3.23 0.47 -11.97
N ASN A 93 2.39 0.28 -10.94
CA ASN A 93 2.27 1.23 -9.84
C ASN A 93 3.55 1.30 -9.00
N GLY A 94 4.11 0.14 -8.64
CA GLY A 94 5.38 0.05 -7.91
C GLY A 94 6.56 0.58 -8.74
N ALA A 95 6.61 0.21 -10.02
CA ALA A 95 7.64 0.71 -10.93
C ALA A 95 7.57 2.25 -11.09
N LEU A 96 6.36 2.81 -11.14
CA LEU A 96 6.16 4.26 -11.17
C LEU A 96 6.65 4.92 -9.88
N ALA A 97 6.26 4.37 -8.72
CA ALA A 97 6.69 4.88 -7.42
C ALA A 97 8.22 4.91 -7.31
N ASN A 98 8.86 3.80 -7.64
CA ASN A 98 10.32 3.67 -7.63
C ASN A 98 10.99 4.68 -8.57
N ARG A 99 10.50 4.84 -9.79
CA ARG A 99 11.02 5.83 -10.76
C ARG A 99 10.89 7.27 -10.27
N MET A 100 9.83 7.57 -9.51
CA MET A 100 9.59 8.91 -8.97
C MET A 100 10.21 9.13 -7.58
N GLY A 101 10.90 8.16 -7.01
CA GLY A 101 11.52 8.26 -5.69
C GLY A 101 10.50 8.28 -4.55
N ILE A 102 9.38 7.60 -4.71
CA ILE A 102 8.35 7.44 -3.69
C ILE A 102 8.47 6.06 -3.06
N VAL A 103 8.70 6.05 -1.76
CA VAL A 103 8.68 4.82 -0.95
C VAL A 103 7.23 4.41 -0.69
N VAL A 104 6.93 3.15 -0.91
CA VAL A 104 5.59 2.61 -0.70
C VAL A 104 5.57 1.75 0.56
N GLY A 105 4.70 2.09 1.48
CA GLY A 105 4.33 1.23 2.60
C GLY A 105 2.88 0.80 2.50
N THR A 106 2.39 0.14 3.51
CA THR A 106 0.97 -0.22 3.62
C THR A 106 0.44 0.02 5.01
N SER A 107 -0.86 0.19 5.12
CA SER A 107 -1.53 0.27 6.41
C SER A 107 -1.53 -1.08 7.14
N HIS A 108 -2.09 -1.08 8.33
CA HIS A 108 -2.19 -2.27 9.18
C HIS A 108 -2.96 -3.46 8.57
N CYS A 109 -3.78 -3.22 7.55
CA CYS A 109 -4.57 -4.28 6.91
C CYS A 109 -3.80 -5.06 5.85
N ASP A 110 -2.77 -4.47 5.26
CA ASP A 110 -2.05 -5.01 4.11
C ASP A 110 -0.66 -5.50 4.52
N MET A 111 -0.63 -6.66 5.15
CA MET A 111 0.62 -7.28 5.58
C MET A 111 1.48 -7.68 4.38
N LEU A 112 2.77 -7.33 4.42
CA LEU A 112 3.76 -7.62 3.38
C LEU A 112 3.29 -7.18 1.97
N MET A 113 2.70 -6.00 1.87
CA MET A 113 2.18 -5.42 0.63
C MET A 113 0.99 -6.18 0.01
N ARG A 114 0.37 -7.10 0.73
CA ARG A 114 -0.78 -7.87 0.25
C ARG A 114 -2.09 -7.26 0.71
N SER A 115 -2.94 -6.86 -0.22
CA SER A 115 -4.32 -6.55 0.06
C SER A 115 -5.14 -7.85 0.18
N ASN A 116 -5.18 -8.39 1.41
CA ASN A 116 -5.79 -9.70 1.65
C ASN A 116 -7.24 -9.76 1.20
N ASN A 117 -7.96 -8.64 1.37
CA ASN A 117 -9.35 -8.52 0.94
C ASN A 117 -9.53 -8.75 -0.57
N ARG A 118 -8.56 -8.31 -1.38
CA ARG A 118 -8.62 -8.36 -2.84
C ARG A 118 -7.81 -9.49 -3.45
N GLU A 119 -6.77 -9.94 -2.77
CA GLU A 119 -5.78 -10.84 -3.35
C GLU A 119 -5.89 -12.27 -2.88
N TRP A 120 -6.25 -12.54 -1.60
CA TRP A 120 -6.16 -13.87 -1.02
C TRP A 120 -6.96 -14.94 -1.81
N LYS A 121 -8.24 -14.75 -1.94
CA LYS A 121 -9.10 -15.73 -2.64
C LYS A 121 -8.77 -15.87 -4.13
N PRO A 122 -8.58 -14.78 -4.90
CA PRO A 122 -8.15 -14.90 -6.30
C PRO A 122 -6.79 -15.57 -6.46
N TRP A 123 -5.85 -15.33 -5.56
CA TRP A 123 -4.54 -15.96 -5.59
C TRP A 123 -4.64 -17.48 -5.35
N LEU A 124 -5.39 -17.91 -4.33
CA LEU A 124 -5.66 -19.33 -4.09
C LEU A 124 -6.26 -20.01 -5.34
N ALA A 125 -7.28 -19.38 -5.93
CA ALA A 125 -7.93 -19.90 -7.13
C ALA A 125 -6.95 -20.05 -8.31
N LYS A 126 -6.10 -19.03 -8.54
CA LYS A 126 -5.06 -19.05 -9.57
C LYS A 126 -4.06 -20.18 -9.37
N LYS A 127 -3.72 -20.50 -8.12
CA LYS A 127 -2.79 -21.59 -7.76
C LYS A 127 -3.45 -22.96 -7.70
N GLY A 128 -4.78 -23.01 -7.76
CA GLY A 128 -5.53 -24.27 -7.59
C GLY A 128 -5.53 -24.79 -6.16
N TYR A 129 -5.32 -23.91 -5.18
CA TYR A 129 -5.37 -24.29 -3.77
C TYR A 129 -6.81 -24.25 -3.27
N THR A 130 -7.23 -25.36 -2.65
CA THR A 130 -8.50 -25.53 -1.97
C THR A 130 -8.27 -25.83 -0.50
N ASP A 131 -9.26 -25.56 0.32
CA ASP A 131 -9.25 -25.88 1.76
C ASP A 131 -8.06 -25.25 2.51
N VAL A 132 -7.79 -23.98 2.21
CA VAL A 132 -6.73 -23.18 2.84
C VAL A 132 -7.35 -21.96 3.49
N GLU A 133 -7.11 -21.82 4.77
CA GLU A 133 -7.58 -20.70 5.57
C GLU A 133 -6.49 -19.63 5.71
N TYR A 134 -6.90 -18.37 5.85
CA TYR A 134 -5.97 -17.27 6.18
C TYR A 134 -5.65 -17.33 7.69
N ASP A 135 -5.00 -18.43 8.06
CA ASP A 135 -4.64 -18.76 9.45
C ASP A 135 -3.25 -19.41 9.51
N PHE A 136 -2.27 -18.64 9.99
CA PHE A 136 -0.89 -19.13 10.15
C PHE A 136 -0.74 -20.15 11.30
N SER A 137 -1.70 -20.23 12.21
CA SER A 137 -1.65 -21.15 13.34
C SER A 137 -1.88 -22.61 12.92
N ILE A 138 -2.50 -22.82 11.76
CA ILE A 138 -2.68 -24.16 11.19
C ILE A 138 -1.34 -24.65 10.62
N PRO A 139 -0.73 -25.67 11.21
CA PRO A 139 0.58 -26.14 10.79
C PRO A 139 0.54 -26.91 9.46
N GLY A 140 1.71 -27.18 8.91
CA GLY A 140 1.85 -27.96 7.68
C GLY A 140 1.45 -27.18 6.43
N ARG A 141 0.66 -27.82 5.57
CA ARG A 141 0.30 -27.30 4.24
C ARG A 141 -0.27 -25.87 4.27
N ASN A 142 -1.15 -25.58 5.21
CA ASN A 142 -1.79 -24.27 5.30
C ASN A 142 -0.76 -23.16 5.54
N ARG A 143 0.14 -23.39 6.51
CA ARG A 143 1.20 -22.43 6.85
C ARG A 143 2.20 -22.23 5.70
N GLU A 144 2.56 -23.28 4.99
CA GLU A 144 3.49 -23.19 3.86
C GLU A 144 2.87 -22.42 2.69
N ILE A 145 1.57 -22.59 2.43
CA ILE A 145 0.85 -21.81 1.41
C ILE A 145 0.79 -20.32 1.79
N LEU A 146 0.54 -20.00 3.05
CA LEU A 146 0.62 -18.59 3.52
C LEU A 146 2.01 -17.99 3.35
N LYS A 147 3.06 -18.75 3.69
CA LYS A 147 4.44 -18.31 3.45
C LYS A 147 4.73 -18.08 1.97
N GLU A 148 4.23 -18.94 1.10
CA GLU A 148 4.35 -18.75 -0.36
C GLU A 148 3.67 -17.47 -0.81
N TYR A 149 2.43 -17.23 -0.34
CA TYR A 149 1.66 -16.03 -0.65
C TYR A 149 2.42 -14.75 -0.28
N TRP A 150 2.98 -14.70 0.91
CA TRP A 150 3.76 -13.54 1.36
C TRP A 150 5.11 -13.42 0.68
N ARG A 151 5.80 -14.54 0.44
CA ARG A 151 7.09 -14.56 -0.26
C ARG A 151 6.97 -14.02 -1.67
N GLU A 152 5.94 -14.39 -2.41
CA GLU A 152 5.72 -13.86 -3.76
C GLU A 152 5.56 -12.34 -3.77
N SER A 153 4.91 -11.76 -2.76
CA SER A 153 4.82 -10.30 -2.66
C SER A 153 6.17 -9.65 -2.38
N VAL A 154 6.95 -10.23 -1.48
CA VAL A 154 8.30 -9.72 -1.19
C VAL A 154 9.20 -9.82 -2.43
N GLU A 155 9.16 -10.93 -3.14
CA GLU A 155 9.92 -11.11 -4.39
C GLU A 155 9.47 -10.14 -5.49
N GLN A 156 8.16 -9.90 -5.60
CA GLN A 156 7.61 -8.94 -6.56
C GLN A 156 8.13 -7.52 -6.33
N ASN A 157 8.35 -7.14 -5.07
CA ASN A 157 8.74 -5.79 -4.68
C ASN A 157 10.23 -5.66 -4.35
N ARG A 158 11.04 -6.69 -4.55
CA ARG A 158 12.45 -6.75 -4.14
C ARG A 158 13.33 -5.63 -4.71
N ASP A 159 12.99 -5.15 -5.91
CA ASP A 159 13.75 -4.13 -6.63
C ASP A 159 13.18 -2.72 -6.43
N PHE A 160 12.15 -2.59 -5.60
CA PHE A 160 11.50 -1.33 -5.27
C PHE A 160 11.79 -0.91 -3.83
N GLU A 161 11.83 0.41 -3.62
CA GLU A 161 11.96 0.95 -2.28
C GLU A 161 10.61 0.90 -1.56
N VAL A 162 10.46 -0.08 -0.67
CA VAL A 162 9.20 -0.34 0.05
C VAL A 162 9.45 -0.54 1.54
N SER A 163 8.46 -0.26 2.36
CA SER A 163 8.43 -0.65 3.76
C SER A 163 7.32 -1.68 3.99
N TYR A 164 7.67 -2.79 4.60
CA TYR A 164 6.73 -3.87 4.84
C TYR A 164 6.03 -3.71 6.20
N THR A 165 4.70 -3.67 6.16
CA THR A 165 3.90 -3.82 7.37
C THR A 165 3.95 -5.28 7.80
N VAL A 166 4.41 -5.53 9.02
CA VAL A 166 4.44 -6.83 9.65
C VAL A 166 3.54 -6.78 10.87
N GLY A 167 2.34 -7.25 10.73
CA GLY A 167 1.34 -7.25 11.76
C GLY A 167 0.40 -8.43 11.62
N MET A 168 -0.28 -8.76 12.70
CA MET A 168 -1.24 -9.86 12.70
C MET A 168 -2.64 -9.27 12.58
N ARG A 169 -3.08 -9.14 11.34
CA ARG A 169 -4.43 -8.69 11.01
C ARG A 169 -5.14 -9.76 10.20
N GLY A 170 -6.44 -9.83 10.30
CA GLY A 170 -7.26 -10.70 9.49
C GLY A 170 -7.38 -10.21 8.04
N ILE A 171 -8.42 -10.65 7.38
CA ILE A 171 -8.76 -10.14 6.05
C ILE A 171 -9.42 -8.78 6.25
N HIS A 172 -8.87 -7.75 5.61
CA HIS A 172 -9.28 -6.37 5.81
C HIS A 172 -9.06 -5.90 7.25
N ASP A 173 -9.87 -5.00 7.79
CA ASP A 173 -9.74 -4.43 9.14
C ASP A 173 -10.33 -5.31 10.25
N SER A 174 -10.52 -6.58 10.00
CA SER A 174 -10.97 -7.55 10.99
C SER A 174 -9.84 -7.98 11.92
N GLY A 175 -10.20 -8.51 13.08
CA GLY A 175 -9.27 -9.23 13.95
C GLY A 175 -8.69 -10.44 13.24
N PHE A 176 -7.57 -10.92 13.73
CA PHE A 176 -6.97 -12.14 13.23
C PHE A 176 -7.60 -13.34 13.96
N GLU A 177 -8.47 -14.06 13.29
CA GLU A 177 -9.07 -15.29 13.81
C GLU A 177 -8.14 -16.46 13.53
N THR A 178 -7.75 -17.15 14.56
CA THR A 178 -6.90 -18.34 14.44
C THR A 178 -7.48 -19.50 15.24
N LYS A 179 -7.30 -20.71 14.72
CA LYS A 179 -7.70 -21.93 15.43
C LYS A 179 -6.98 -22.11 16.77
N SER A 180 -5.77 -21.59 16.88
CA SER A 180 -5.02 -21.61 18.14
C SER A 180 -5.65 -20.75 19.24
N LEU A 181 -6.55 -19.82 18.87
CA LEU A 181 -7.27 -18.96 19.81
C LEU A 181 -8.68 -19.43 20.10
N GLU A 182 -9.17 -20.49 19.42
CA GLU A 182 -10.46 -21.07 19.71
C GLU A 182 -10.53 -21.54 21.17
N GLY A 183 -11.57 -21.11 21.88
CA GLY A 183 -11.78 -21.43 23.30
C GLY A 183 -10.95 -20.60 24.28
N LEU A 184 -10.14 -19.65 23.82
CA LEU A 184 -9.48 -18.69 24.70
C LEU A 184 -10.45 -17.55 25.02
N THR A 185 -10.90 -17.47 26.25
CA THR A 185 -11.69 -16.32 26.73
C THR A 185 -10.78 -15.11 26.97
N GLY A 186 -11.34 -13.91 26.86
CA GLY A 186 -10.73 -12.58 26.80
C GLY A 186 -9.48 -12.19 27.61
N GLU A 187 -8.97 -13.08 28.45
CA GLU A 187 -7.78 -12.82 29.29
C GLU A 187 -6.44 -13.14 28.59
N LYS A 188 -6.46 -13.70 27.37
CA LYS A 188 -5.22 -14.15 26.68
C LYS A 188 -4.79 -13.42 25.39
N PRO A 189 -5.35 -12.26 25.00
CA PRO A 189 -4.81 -11.50 23.85
C PRO A 189 -3.35 -11.08 24.03
N VAL A 190 -2.90 -10.87 25.27
CA VAL A 190 -1.54 -10.47 25.62
C VAL A 190 -0.52 -11.57 25.32
N SER A 191 -0.89 -12.82 25.58
CA SER A 191 -0.03 -13.99 25.28
C SER A 191 0.19 -14.15 23.78
N TYR A 192 -0.79 -13.82 22.97
CA TYR A 192 -0.74 -13.85 21.52
C TYR A 192 0.24 -12.79 20.96
N THR A 193 0.18 -11.57 21.47
CA THR A 193 1.08 -10.48 21.05
C THR A 193 2.55 -10.83 21.33
N HIS A 194 2.85 -11.51 22.42
CA HIS A 194 4.21 -11.94 22.73
C HIS A 194 4.72 -13.11 21.88
N LEU A 195 3.82 -13.99 21.41
CA LEU A 195 4.19 -15.13 20.56
C LEU A 195 4.47 -14.74 19.10
N THR A 196 4.04 -13.58 18.67
CA THR A 196 4.10 -13.16 17.27
C THR A 196 5.18 -12.14 16.96
N LEU A 197 5.73 -11.50 17.97
CA LEU A 197 6.88 -10.63 17.79
C LEU A 197 8.16 -11.48 17.85
N PRO A 198 8.98 -11.51 16.79
CA PRO A 198 10.30 -12.12 16.89
C PRO A 198 11.09 -11.35 17.96
N THR A 199 11.29 -11.96 19.09
CA THR A 199 12.31 -11.50 20.02
C THR A 199 13.64 -11.93 19.42
N ASN A 200 14.44 -10.95 19.00
CA ASN A 200 15.86 -11.17 18.72
C ASN A 200 16.57 -11.68 19.96
#